data_5c07c78bf98dee3da2f76e6f8285a6a1
#
_entry.id   5c07c78bf98dee3da2f76e6f8285a6a1
#
_cell.length_a   1.000
_cell.length_b   1.000
_cell.length_c   1.000
_cell.angle_alpha   90.00
_cell.angle_beta   90.00
_cell.angle_gamma   90.00
#
_symmetry.space_group_name_H-M   'P 1'
#
loop_
_entity.id
_entity.type
_entity.pdbx_description
1 polymer ?
#
loop_
_entity_poly.entity_id
_entity_poly.type
_entity_poly.pdbx_seq_one_letter_code
_entity_poly.pdbx_strand_id
1 'polypeptide(L)'
;MGKVRAAADPAEPVRPAGGPAAGYTFRAAAEWAEFGAVIDLAYGGHPHSPAHSAVVGALFEPKRSLVACYGGRPCATLAGYALEMTLPGGPVPVAGIGYVAVAPPHRRRGLMRELLRRALTALHEERAEPVMVLHSTEPGIYGRFGFGVASQAVEVSVPPEARAFSADVDTAGLVMDVGSPEDAGAVVADIYRACLPQRPGLLRRDAAWQRRAVEDEPEGRHGAGRLLCMVVSGPGGEARGYALYRLRPAWERSRPRYALSVREVFARDPAAYAFVWRSLLDTDLAGTVSAAARPVDDPLLALLDDPRSAAPTVRDQLYARAVDLDRALSARTYSAPVDVVLEVRDAMCPWNTGRWRLAADAYGKAACVRTRAAADLVLSARDIGAVLLGGGSLVQLAHAGRVTELRPGALSAASTAFRHDPAPFCPMSF
;
A
#
# COMPACT_ATOMS: atom_id res chain seq x y z
N MET A 1 1.15 -64.83 -12.23
CA MET A 1 0.61 -63.79 -13.11
C MET A 1 -0.61 -63.17 -12.47
N GLY A 2 -0.44 -62.16 -11.68
CA GLY A 2 -1.51 -61.40 -10.98
C GLY A 2 -1.71 -60.04 -11.69
N LYS A 3 -2.91 -59.80 -12.21
CA LYS A 3 -3.31 -58.53 -12.84
C LYS A 3 -3.45 -57.50 -11.75
N VAL A 4 -2.61 -56.45 -11.80
CA VAL A 4 -2.76 -55.21 -11.02
C VAL A 4 -3.97 -54.45 -11.60
N ARG A 5 -5.01 -54.28 -10.77
CA ARG A 5 -6.14 -53.39 -11.10
C ARG A 5 -5.63 -51.93 -11.10
N ALA A 6 -5.85 -51.25 -12.21
CA ALA A 6 -5.63 -49.79 -12.32
C ALA A 6 -6.53 -49.05 -11.31
N ALA A 7 -5.94 -48.18 -10.52
CA ALA A 7 -6.66 -47.24 -9.65
C ALA A 7 -7.52 -46.31 -10.51
N ALA A 8 -8.77 -46.10 -10.07
CA ALA A 8 -9.70 -45.19 -10.72
C ALA A 8 -9.16 -43.75 -10.58
N ASP A 9 -9.18 -43.03 -11.67
CA ASP A 9 -8.90 -41.62 -11.77
C ASP A 9 -9.81 -40.82 -10.80
N PRO A 10 -9.32 -39.85 -10.04
CA PRO A 10 -10.18 -39.02 -9.23
C PRO A 10 -11.07 -38.19 -10.15
N ALA A 11 -12.39 -38.31 -9.99
CA ALA A 11 -13.40 -37.62 -10.76
C ALA A 11 -13.09 -36.12 -10.84
N GLU A 12 -12.97 -35.58 -12.09
CA GLU A 12 -12.90 -34.17 -12.34
C GLU A 12 -14.08 -33.47 -11.65
N PRO A 13 -13.86 -32.30 -10.97
CA PRO A 13 -14.95 -31.57 -10.38
C PRO A 13 -15.87 -31.07 -11.48
N VAL A 14 -17.14 -31.45 -11.42
CA VAL A 14 -18.22 -31.09 -12.36
C VAL A 14 -18.24 -29.54 -12.46
N ARG A 15 -17.85 -28.99 -13.61
CA ARG A 15 -18.00 -27.57 -13.93
C ARG A 15 -19.50 -27.28 -14.07
N PRO A 16 -20.08 -26.32 -13.31
CA PRO A 16 -21.48 -25.96 -13.50
C PRO A 16 -21.68 -25.40 -14.91
N ALA A 17 -22.74 -25.85 -15.58
CA ALA A 17 -23.19 -25.31 -16.85
C ALA A 17 -23.70 -23.86 -16.64
N GLY A 18 -22.90 -22.87 -17.04
CA GLY A 18 -23.20 -21.42 -16.90
C GLY A 18 -21.90 -20.63 -16.94
N GLY A 19 -22.00 -19.30 -17.14
CA GLY A 19 -20.83 -18.41 -17.13
C GLY A 19 -20.01 -18.54 -15.83
N PRO A 20 -18.81 -17.91 -15.77
CA PRO A 20 -17.81 -18.18 -14.72
C PRO A 20 -18.28 -18.01 -13.27
N ALA A 21 -19.39 -17.30 -13.02
CA ALA A 21 -19.98 -17.08 -11.69
C ALA A 21 -21.40 -17.68 -11.53
N ALA A 22 -21.81 -18.62 -12.40
CA ALA A 22 -23.15 -19.24 -12.32
C ALA A 22 -23.31 -20.04 -11.02
N GLY A 23 -24.47 -19.89 -10.37
CA GLY A 23 -24.78 -20.54 -9.08
C GLY A 23 -24.25 -19.80 -7.84
N TYR A 24 -23.60 -18.64 -8.01
CA TYR A 24 -23.16 -17.78 -6.92
C TYR A 24 -24.09 -16.58 -6.76
N THR A 25 -24.33 -16.20 -5.51
CA THR A 25 -25.00 -14.92 -5.16
C THR A 25 -23.99 -13.95 -4.58
N PHE A 26 -24.20 -12.66 -4.82
CA PHE A 26 -23.35 -11.58 -4.36
C PHE A 26 -24.16 -10.58 -3.56
N ARG A 27 -23.68 -10.19 -2.39
CA ARG A 27 -24.32 -9.21 -1.52
C ARG A 27 -23.31 -8.42 -0.70
N ALA A 28 -23.77 -7.35 -0.07
CA ALA A 28 -23.01 -6.71 0.99
C ALA A 28 -22.82 -7.69 2.16
N ALA A 29 -21.70 -7.59 2.85
CA ALA A 29 -21.45 -8.34 4.06
C ALA A 29 -22.27 -7.78 5.22
N ALA A 30 -22.69 -8.63 6.18
CA ALA A 30 -23.40 -8.17 7.36
C ALA A 30 -22.40 -7.79 8.48
N GLU A 31 -21.38 -8.62 8.69
CA GLU A 31 -20.43 -8.47 9.77
C GLU A 31 -19.05 -9.06 9.42
N TRP A 32 -18.03 -8.70 10.21
CA TRP A 32 -16.66 -9.18 10.04
C TRP A 32 -16.54 -10.72 10.15
N ALA A 33 -17.35 -11.36 11.00
CA ALA A 33 -17.30 -12.81 11.19
C ALA A 33 -17.55 -13.59 9.89
N GLU A 34 -18.32 -13.05 8.93
CA GLU A 34 -18.53 -13.67 7.61
C GLU A 34 -17.23 -13.76 6.81
N PHE A 35 -16.28 -12.85 7.05
CA PHE A 35 -14.97 -12.82 6.40
C PHE A 35 -14.02 -13.84 7.02
N GLY A 36 -14.00 -13.97 8.35
CA GLY A 36 -13.04 -14.77 9.09
C GLY A 36 -12.92 -16.19 8.53
N ALA A 37 -14.01 -16.91 8.42
CA ALA A 37 -13.99 -18.29 7.93
C ALA A 37 -13.46 -18.45 6.49
N VAL A 38 -13.73 -17.47 5.61
CA VAL A 38 -13.24 -17.50 4.22
C VAL A 38 -11.75 -17.17 4.17
N ILE A 39 -11.32 -16.18 4.96
CA ILE A 39 -9.92 -15.75 5.05
C ILE A 39 -9.07 -16.88 5.62
N ASP A 40 -9.49 -17.50 6.73
CA ASP A 40 -8.77 -18.60 7.37
C ASP A 40 -8.54 -19.75 6.39
N LEU A 41 -9.56 -20.16 5.66
CA LEU A 41 -9.43 -21.19 4.62
C LEU A 41 -8.53 -20.76 3.45
N ALA A 42 -8.58 -19.49 3.07
CA ALA A 42 -7.82 -18.99 1.94
C ALA A 42 -6.32 -18.85 2.25
N TYR A 43 -5.97 -18.52 3.50
CA TYR A 43 -4.62 -18.24 3.95
C TYR A 43 -4.00 -19.36 4.82
N GLY A 44 -4.56 -20.55 4.83
CA GLY A 44 -3.92 -21.71 5.41
C GLY A 44 -4.43 -22.17 6.78
N GLY A 45 -5.63 -21.71 7.17
CA GLY A 45 -6.32 -22.23 8.36
C GLY A 45 -5.80 -21.71 9.70
N HIS A 46 -5.16 -20.55 9.72
CA HIS A 46 -4.76 -19.87 10.95
C HIS A 46 -5.79 -18.78 11.30
N PRO A 47 -6.72 -19.04 12.23
CA PRO A 47 -7.69 -18.04 12.65
C PRO A 47 -6.98 -16.84 13.30
N HIS A 48 -7.49 -15.66 13.04
CA HIS A 48 -7.06 -14.46 13.77
C HIS A 48 -7.43 -14.59 15.25
N SER A 49 -6.59 -14.04 16.13
CA SER A 49 -6.93 -13.98 17.54
C SER A 49 -8.20 -13.14 17.77
N PRO A 50 -8.91 -13.35 18.90
CA PRO A 50 -10.05 -12.50 19.28
C PRO A 50 -9.67 -11.02 19.37
N ALA A 51 -8.47 -10.69 19.87
CA ALA A 51 -8.00 -9.31 19.99
C ALA A 51 -7.80 -8.67 18.61
N HIS A 52 -7.09 -9.34 17.69
CA HIS A 52 -6.93 -8.89 16.31
C HIS A 52 -8.27 -8.75 15.59
N SER A 53 -9.15 -9.74 15.74
CA SER A 53 -10.50 -9.70 15.14
C SER A 53 -11.32 -8.52 15.64
N ALA A 54 -11.18 -8.12 16.91
CA ALA A 54 -11.84 -6.94 17.46
C ALA A 54 -11.30 -5.63 16.83
N VAL A 55 -9.97 -5.52 16.66
CA VAL A 55 -9.35 -4.34 16.03
C VAL A 55 -9.77 -4.22 14.56
N VAL A 56 -9.71 -5.30 13.79
CA VAL A 56 -10.10 -5.30 12.37
C VAL A 56 -11.61 -5.13 12.22
N GLY A 57 -12.41 -5.78 13.08
CA GLY A 57 -13.86 -5.63 13.09
C GLY A 57 -14.31 -4.19 13.34
N ALA A 58 -13.57 -3.41 14.16
CA ALA A 58 -13.82 -2.00 14.39
C ALA A 58 -13.55 -1.11 13.15
N LEU A 59 -12.76 -1.60 12.19
CA LEU A 59 -12.48 -0.94 10.91
C LEU A 59 -13.42 -1.40 9.79
N PHE A 60 -14.18 -2.47 10.02
CA PHE A 60 -14.99 -3.09 8.99
C PHE A 60 -16.20 -2.22 8.61
N GLU A 61 -16.37 -1.98 7.32
CA GLU A 61 -17.47 -1.22 6.73
C GLU A 61 -18.41 -2.16 5.96
N PRO A 62 -19.50 -2.67 6.57
CA PRO A 62 -20.39 -3.67 5.95
C PRO A 62 -20.95 -3.22 4.60
N LYS A 63 -21.39 -1.97 4.49
CA LYS A 63 -21.99 -1.43 3.26
C LYS A 63 -21.03 -1.37 2.07
N ARG A 64 -19.72 -1.30 2.33
CA ARG A 64 -18.67 -1.25 1.31
C ARG A 64 -18.03 -2.61 1.05
N SER A 65 -18.31 -3.58 1.90
CA SER A 65 -17.71 -4.91 1.87
C SER A 65 -18.64 -5.91 1.20
N LEU A 66 -18.10 -6.77 0.36
CA LEU A 66 -18.86 -7.70 -0.47
C LEU A 66 -18.49 -9.15 -0.14
N VAL A 67 -19.49 -10.02 -0.20
CA VAL A 67 -19.31 -11.49 -0.16
C VAL A 67 -19.95 -12.13 -1.38
N ALA A 68 -19.28 -13.15 -1.90
CA ALA A 68 -19.91 -14.12 -2.79
C ALA A 68 -20.28 -15.38 -1.99
N CYS A 69 -21.49 -15.90 -2.22
CA CYS A 69 -22.00 -17.06 -1.53
C CYS A 69 -22.33 -18.20 -2.52
N TYR A 70 -22.09 -19.42 -2.08
CA TYR A 70 -22.52 -20.64 -2.77
C TYR A 70 -23.37 -21.49 -1.82
N GLY A 71 -24.59 -21.86 -2.23
CA GLY A 71 -25.53 -22.55 -1.34
C GLY A 71 -25.82 -21.75 -0.04
N GLY A 72 -25.85 -20.42 -0.10
CA GLY A 72 -26.08 -19.54 1.06
C GLY A 72 -24.87 -19.28 1.95
N ARG A 73 -23.72 -19.96 1.73
CA ARG A 73 -22.51 -19.83 2.54
C ARG A 73 -21.48 -18.90 1.87
N PRO A 74 -20.88 -17.96 2.59
CA PRO A 74 -19.79 -17.14 2.08
C PRO A 74 -18.61 -18.00 1.58
N CYS A 75 -18.09 -17.69 0.41
CA CYS A 75 -16.97 -18.41 -0.21
C CYS A 75 -15.94 -17.50 -0.88
N ALA A 76 -16.25 -16.22 -1.03
CA ALA A 76 -15.29 -15.20 -1.41
C ALA A 76 -15.64 -13.86 -0.76
N THR A 77 -14.62 -13.03 -0.49
CA THR A 77 -14.72 -11.78 0.24
C THR A 77 -13.96 -10.66 -0.46
N LEU A 78 -14.40 -9.42 -0.23
CA LEU A 78 -13.72 -8.18 -0.56
C LEU A 78 -14.13 -7.14 0.48
N ALA A 79 -13.24 -6.73 1.38
CA ALA A 79 -13.48 -5.62 2.29
C ALA A 79 -13.20 -4.29 1.57
N GLY A 80 -14.09 -3.32 1.77
CA GLY A 80 -13.96 -1.96 1.27
C GLY A 80 -13.86 -0.96 2.41
N TYR A 81 -13.00 0.05 2.26
CA TYR A 81 -12.75 1.09 3.24
C TYR A 81 -12.82 2.47 2.61
N ALA A 82 -13.49 3.42 3.27
CA ALA A 82 -13.45 4.84 2.91
C ALA A 82 -12.21 5.47 3.56
N LEU A 83 -11.22 5.82 2.75
CA LEU A 83 -9.96 6.37 3.20
C LEU A 83 -9.72 7.76 2.60
N GLU A 84 -8.79 8.50 3.18
CA GLU A 84 -8.26 9.74 2.62
C GLU A 84 -6.75 9.60 2.45
N MET A 85 -6.25 9.84 1.24
CA MET A 85 -4.84 9.69 0.87
C MET A 85 -4.28 11.02 0.38
N THR A 86 -3.06 11.32 0.76
CA THR A 86 -2.32 12.42 0.12
C THR A 86 -1.92 12.01 -1.30
N LEU A 87 -2.40 12.75 -2.28
CA LEU A 87 -1.92 12.73 -3.67
C LEU A 87 -0.98 13.93 -3.89
N PRO A 88 -0.22 13.97 -5.00
CA PRO A 88 0.45 15.22 -5.40
C PRO A 88 -0.56 16.37 -5.44
N GLY A 89 -0.40 17.37 -4.56
CA GLY A 89 -1.31 18.51 -4.44
C GLY A 89 -2.27 18.49 -3.25
N GLY A 90 -2.44 17.37 -2.56
CA GLY A 90 -3.24 17.36 -1.33
C GLY A 90 -4.04 16.08 -1.07
N PRO A 91 -4.88 16.10 -0.03
CA PRO A 91 -5.71 14.95 0.34
C PRO A 91 -6.85 14.70 -0.65
N VAL A 92 -7.08 13.43 -0.97
CA VAL A 92 -8.15 12.97 -1.87
C VAL A 92 -8.82 11.74 -1.24
N PRO A 93 -10.17 11.63 -1.30
CA PRO A 93 -10.85 10.42 -0.88
C PRO A 93 -10.48 9.26 -1.80
N VAL A 94 -10.15 8.11 -1.22
CA VAL A 94 -9.79 6.88 -1.94
C VAL A 94 -10.49 5.66 -1.35
N ALA A 95 -10.90 4.73 -2.20
CA ALA A 95 -11.45 3.45 -1.76
C ALA A 95 -10.30 2.45 -1.52
N GLY A 96 -10.04 2.12 -0.27
CA GLY A 96 -9.15 1.01 0.08
C GLY A 96 -9.86 -0.33 -0.10
N ILE A 97 -9.19 -1.34 -0.65
CA ILE A 97 -9.69 -2.71 -0.62
C ILE A 97 -8.68 -3.66 0.01
N GLY A 98 -9.17 -4.49 0.90
CA GLY A 98 -8.41 -5.51 1.61
C GLY A 98 -9.19 -6.80 1.79
N TYR A 99 -8.57 -7.79 2.42
CA TYR A 99 -9.19 -9.08 2.70
C TYR A 99 -9.91 -9.70 1.50
N VAL A 100 -9.30 -9.55 0.31
CA VAL A 100 -9.79 -10.16 -0.92
C VAL A 100 -9.37 -11.62 -0.93
N ALA A 101 -10.31 -12.50 -0.64
CA ALA A 101 -10.07 -13.93 -0.52
C ALA A 101 -11.09 -14.75 -1.31
N VAL A 102 -10.67 -15.91 -1.80
CA VAL A 102 -11.54 -16.92 -2.40
C VAL A 102 -11.19 -18.27 -1.81
N ALA A 103 -12.13 -18.91 -1.16
CA ALA A 103 -11.96 -20.23 -0.58
C ALA A 103 -11.49 -21.26 -1.65
N PRO A 104 -10.55 -22.15 -1.34
CA PRO A 104 -9.91 -23.03 -2.33
C PRO A 104 -10.85 -23.77 -3.28
N PRO A 105 -12.00 -24.35 -2.84
CA PRO A 105 -12.91 -25.05 -3.74
C PRO A 105 -13.61 -24.14 -4.77
N HIS A 106 -13.59 -22.83 -4.57
CA HIS A 106 -14.29 -21.84 -5.39
C HIS A 106 -13.34 -20.98 -6.26
N ARG A 107 -12.02 -21.25 -6.22
CA ARG A 107 -11.01 -20.53 -7.01
C ARG A 107 -11.20 -20.75 -8.52
N ARG A 108 -10.64 -19.83 -9.33
CA ARG A 108 -10.64 -19.85 -10.81
C ARG A 108 -12.05 -19.83 -11.45
N ARG A 109 -13.07 -19.39 -10.71
CA ARG A 109 -14.47 -19.27 -11.18
C ARG A 109 -14.90 -17.83 -11.44
N GLY A 110 -13.96 -16.87 -11.47
CA GLY A 110 -14.22 -15.45 -11.76
C GLY A 110 -14.78 -14.64 -10.59
N LEU A 111 -14.89 -15.20 -9.37
CA LEU A 111 -15.51 -14.53 -8.23
C LEU A 111 -14.81 -13.22 -7.86
N MET A 112 -13.49 -13.21 -7.80
CA MET A 112 -12.71 -12.00 -7.53
C MET A 112 -12.97 -10.92 -8.60
N ARG A 113 -13.02 -11.28 -9.87
CA ARG A 113 -13.35 -10.35 -10.97
C ARG A 113 -14.72 -9.71 -10.75
N GLU A 114 -15.70 -10.53 -10.38
CA GLU A 114 -17.09 -10.05 -10.19
C GLU A 114 -17.22 -9.18 -8.93
N LEU A 115 -16.55 -9.53 -7.82
CA LEU A 115 -16.50 -8.69 -6.62
C LEU A 115 -15.88 -7.31 -6.92
N LEU A 116 -14.73 -7.29 -7.60
CA LEU A 116 -14.06 -6.05 -8.02
C LEU A 116 -14.93 -5.22 -8.97
N ARG A 117 -15.57 -5.88 -9.96
CA ARG A 117 -16.44 -5.19 -10.89
C ARG A 117 -17.61 -4.50 -10.17
N ARG A 118 -18.25 -5.21 -9.22
CA ARG A 118 -19.35 -4.65 -8.41
C ARG A 118 -18.88 -3.47 -7.57
N ALA A 119 -17.75 -3.61 -6.86
CA ALA A 119 -17.20 -2.53 -6.06
C ALA A 119 -16.86 -1.29 -6.91
N LEU A 120 -16.21 -1.48 -8.07
CA LEU A 120 -15.88 -0.38 -8.99
C LEU A 120 -17.11 0.28 -9.60
N THR A 121 -18.11 -0.51 -9.99
CA THR A 121 -19.38 0.00 -10.56
C THR A 121 -20.13 0.84 -9.51
N ALA A 122 -20.24 0.36 -8.26
CA ALA A 122 -20.89 1.11 -7.19
C ALA A 122 -20.20 2.44 -6.93
N LEU A 123 -18.88 2.47 -6.83
CA LEU A 123 -18.10 3.71 -6.64
C LEU A 123 -18.30 4.70 -7.78
N HIS A 124 -18.39 4.21 -9.03
CA HIS A 124 -18.66 5.04 -10.21
C HIS A 124 -20.07 5.63 -10.19
N GLU A 125 -21.09 4.78 -9.98
CA GLU A 125 -22.50 5.18 -9.97
C GLU A 125 -22.81 6.17 -8.84
N GLU A 126 -22.23 5.95 -7.65
CA GLU A 126 -22.35 6.84 -6.49
C GLU A 126 -21.49 8.10 -6.59
N ARG A 127 -20.57 8.17 -7.59
CA ARG A 127 -19.53 9.19 -7.72
C ARG A 127 -18.75 9.39 -6.41
N ALA A 128 -18.47 8.30 -5.74
CA ALA A 128 -17.76 8.26 -4.47
C ALA A 128 -16.26 8.56 -4.66
N GLU A 129 -15.37 7.69 -4.27
CA GLU A 129 -13.91 7.88 -4.39
C GLU A 129 -13.44 7.70 -5.85
N PRO A 130 -12.66 8.66 -6.39
CA PRO A 130 -12.18 8.59 -7.77
C PRO A 130 -11.05 7.58 -7.99
N VAL A 131 -10.43 7.11 -6.91
CA VAL A 131 -9.27 6.21 -6.93
C VAL A 131 -9.54 5.03 -6.00
N MET A 132 -9.18 3.82 -6.45
CA MET A 132 -9.16 2.61 -5.63
C MET A 132 -7.73 2.15 -5.42
N VAL A 133 -7.40 1.74 -4.18
CA VAL A 133 -6.05 1.34 -3.77
C VAL A 133 -6.06 0.02 -3.02
N LEU A 134 -4.96 -0.72 -3.08
CA LEU A 134 -4.76 -1.98 -2.36
C LEU A 134 -3.29 -2.31 -2.13
N HIS A 135 -3.03 -3.17 -1.15
CA HIS A 135 -1.78 -3.93 -1.03
C HIS A 135 -1.97 -5.34 -1.57
N SER A 136 -0.97 -5.85 -2.28
CA SER A 136 -1.04 -7.19 -2.88
C SER A 136 -0.11 -8.17 -2.20
N THR A 137 -0.63 -9.34 -1.81
CA THR A 137 0.19 -10.49 -1.40
C THR A 137 0.78 -11.24 -2.60
N GLU A 138 0.11 -11.14 -3.78
CA GLU A 138 0.54 -11.78 -5.02
C GLU A 138 0.59 -10.74 -6.16
N PRO A 139 1.78 -10.17 -6.48
CA PRO A 139 1.92 -9.06 -7.43
C PRO A 139 1.30 -9.28 -8.81
N GLY A 140 1.27 -10.52 -9.29
CA GLY A 140 0.74 -10.89 -10.61
C GLY A 140 -0.78 -10.80 -10.77
N ILE A 141 -1.54 -10.61 -9.68
CA ILE A 141 -3.01 -10.72 -9.72
C ILE A 141 -3.67 -9.45 -10.25
N TYR A 142 -3.33 -8.28 -9.70
CA TYR A 142 -4.17 -7.09 -9.82
C TYR A 142 -3.96 -6.30 -11.12
N GLY A 143 -2.84 -6.51 -11.81
CA GLY A 143 -2.55 -5.85 -13.10
C GLY A 143 -3.62 -6.10 -14.17
N ARG A 144 -4.22 -7.31 -14.20
CA ARG A 144 -5.32 -7.67 -15.13
C ARG A 144 -6.63 -6.97 -14.85
N PHE A 145 -6.76 -6.37 -13.67
CA PHE A 145 -7.93 -5.59 -13.25
C PHE A 145 -7.67 -4.08 -13.31
N GLY A 146 -6.57 -3.66 -13.96
CA GLY A 146 -6.27 -2.25 -14.19
C GLY A 146 -5.54 -1.56 -13.04
N PHE A 147 -5.04 -2.29 -12.03
CA PHE A 147 -4.20 -1.72 -10.99
C PHE A 147 -2.74 -1.67 -11.42
N GLY A 148 -2.10 -0.52 -11.22
CA GLY A 148 -0.66 -0.33 -11.38
C GLY A 148 0.06 -0.20 -10.04
N VAL A 149 1.36 -0.53 -10.00
CA VAL A 149 2.21 -0.29 -8.83
C VAL A 149 2.43 1.22 -8.71
N ALA A 150 1.74 1.85 -7.76
CA ALA A 150 1.73 3.30 -7.57
C ALA A 150 2.81 3.77 -6.59
N SER A 151 3.20 2.91 -5.64
CA SER A 151 4.38 3.13 -4.80
C SER A 151 5.21 1.86 -4.67
N GLN A 152 6.48 2.05 -4.42
CA GLN A 152 7.43 1.02 -4.05
C GLN A 152 7.97 1.29 -2.65
N ALA A 153 8.47 0.26 -2.00
CA ALA A 153 9.17 0.39 -0.73
C ALA A 153 10.56 -0.25 -0.84
N VAL A 154 11.48 0.25 -0.03
CA VAL A 154 12.77 -0.39 0.18
C VAL A 154 12.78 -1.06 1.56
N GLU A 155 13.22 -2.30 1.59
CA GLU A 155 13.60 -3.02 2.80
C GLU A 155 15.08 -2.76 3.06
N VAL A 156 15.44 -2.49 4.32
CA VAL A 156 16.82 -2.28 4.75
C VAL A 156 17.16 -3.16 5.93
N SER A 157 18.43 -3.55 6.02
CA SER A 157 18.99 -4.36 7.11
C SER A 157 20.41 -3.88 7.40
N VAL A 158 20.55 -3.05 8.43
CA VAL A 158 21.82 -2.38 8.80
C VAL A 158 22.55 -3.20 9.85
N PRO A 159 23.68 -3.87 9.49
CA PRO A 159 24.49 -4.60 10.43
C PRO A 159 25.36 -3.63 11.29
N PRO A 160 25.97 -4.09 12.39
CA PRO A 160 26.72 -3.24 13.31
C PRO A 160 27.84 -2.43 12.66
N GLU A 161 28.52 -3.02 11.69
CA GLU A 161 29.66 -2.43 10.98
C GLU A 161 29.27 -1.32 9.99
N ALA A 162 27.98 -1.21 9.62
CA ALA A 162 27.47 -0.25 8.64
C ALA A 162 26.67 0.90 9.27
N ARG A 163 26.81 1.14 10.57
CA ARG A 163 26.01 2.13 11.32
C ARG A 163 26.55 3.55 11.28
N ALA A 164 27.74 3.77 10.74
CA ALA A 164 28.31 5.10 10.64
C ALA A 164 27.48 6.01 9.73
N PHE A 165 27.36 7.27 10.11
CA PHE A 165 26.78 8.31 9.26
C PHE A 165 27.90 9.10 8.57
N SER A 166 27.72 9.38 7.29
CA SER A 166 28.59 10.25 6.51
C SER A 166 28.22 11.73 6.67
N ALA A 167 26.95 12.01 7.02
CA ALA A 167 26.44 13.37 7.20
C ALA A 167 26.48 13.76 8.69
N ASP A 168 27.05 14.92 8.98
CA ASP A 168 26.97 15.56 10.29
C ASP A 168 25.69 16.38 10.36
N VAL A 169 24.64 15.79 10.93
CA VAL A 169 23.34 16.46 11.15
C VAL A 169 23.32 16.98 12.57
N ASP A 170 23.17 18.28 12.74
CA ASP A 170 23.06 18.89 14.07
C ASP A 170 21.79 18.39 14.78
N THR A 171 21.99 17.61 15.81
CA THR A 171 20.95 17.03 16.68
C THR A 171 21.03 17.58 18.11
N ALA A 172 21.77 18.66 18.34
CA ALA A 172 21.95 19.23 19.67
C ALA A 172 20.63 19.64 20.31
N GLY A 173 20.49 19.33 21.60
CA GLY A 173 19.28 19.62 22.38
C GLY A 173 18.12 18.67 22.12
N LEU A 174 18.21 17.71 21.20
CA LEU A 174 17.22 16.67 21.07
C LEU A 174 17.38 15.63 22.18
N VAL A 175 16.26 15.19 22.72
CA VAL A 175 16.20 14.13 23.73
C VAL A 175 15.20 13.07 23.31
N MET A 176 15.35 11.84 23.80
CA MET A 176 14.41 10.76 23.54
C MET A 176 13.84 10.19 24.83
N ASP A 177 12.60 9.74 24.73
CA ASP A 177 11.97 8.87 25.71
C ASP A 177 11.49 7.59 25.03
N VAL A 178 11.44 6.47 25.78
CA VAL A 178 11.02 5.17 25.27
C VAL A 178 9.97 4.57 26.19
N GLY A 179 8.78 4.37 25.65
CA GLY A 179 7.64 3.84 26.39
C GLY A 179 6.78 2.86 25.59
N SER A 180 5.55 2.69 26.02
CA SER A 180 4.56 1.92 25.29
C SER A 180 3.92 2.77 24.17
N PRO A 181 3.51 2.15 23.06
CA PRO A 181 2.75 2.86 22.01
C PRO A 181 1.39 3.39 22.49
N GLU A 182 0.78 2.75 23.51
CA GLU A 182 -0.49 3.20 24.09
C GLU A 182 -0.31 4.55 24.78
N ASP A 183 0.74 4.71 25.60
CA ASP A 183 1.01 5.95 26.33
C ASP A 183 1.38 7.09 25.38
N ALA A 184 2.09 6.78 24.29
CA ALA A 184 2.53 7.74 23.28
C ALA A 184 1.48 7.99 22.18
N GLY A 185 0.32 7.34 22.19
CA GLY A 185 -0.61 7.29 21.06
C GLY A 185 -1.04 8.64 20.51
N ALA A 186 -1.30 9.62 21.39
CA ALA A 186 -1.67 10.99 20.98
C ALA A 186 -0.50 11.71 20.28
N VAL A 187 0.71 11.57 20.80
CA VAL A 187 1.93 12.18 20.26
C VAL A 187 2.28 11.58 18.90
N VAL A 188 2.22 10.26 18.80
CA VAL A 188 2.43 9.52 17.53
C VAL A 188 1.43 9.97 16.47
N ALA A 189 0.14 10.08 16.83
CA ALA A 189 -0.90 10.53 15.91
C ALA A 189 -0.66 11.98 15.42
N ASP A 190 -0.19 12.85 16.31
CA ASP A 190 0.07 14.25 15.99
C ASP A 190 1.28 14.43 15.07
N ILE A 191 2.40 13.74 15.34
CA ILE A 191 3.57 13.73 14.46
C ILE A 191 3.19 13.15 13.09
N TYR A 192 2.50 12.00 13.05
CA TYR A 192 2.08 11.38 11.79
C TYR A 192 1.19 12.32 10.98
N ARG A 193 0.23 12.99 11.60
CA ARG A 193 -0.66 13.96 10.96
C ARG A 193 0.12 15.13 10.35
N ALA A 194 1.13 15.64 11.06
CA ALA A 194 1.99 16.71 10.54
C ALA A 194 2.81 16.28 9.32
N CYS A 195 3.09 14.99 9.17
CA CYS A 195 3.83 14.45 8.02
C CYS A 195 2.93 14.13 6.81
N LEU A 196 1.59 14.06 6.96
CA LEU A 196 0.69 13.71 5.85
C LEU A 196 0.89 14.56 4.58
N PRO A 197 1.01 15.90 4.65
CA PRO A 197 1.16 16.71 3.45
C PRO A 197 2.52 16.54 2.74
N GLN A 198 3.49 15.95 3.43
CA GLN A 198 4.88 15.91 2.96
C GLN A 198 5.12 14.84 1.88
N ARG A 199 4.22 13.82 1.75
CA ARG A 199 4.50 12.69 0.87
C ARG A 199 3.22 12.07 0.31
N PRO A 200 3.10 11.89 -1.02
CA PRO A 200 2.01 11.14 -1.62
C PRO A 200 1.95 9.68 -1.11
N GLY A 201 0.74 9.13 -1.02
CA GLY A 201 0.51 7.77 -0.56
C GLY A 201 0.25 7.62 0.94
N LEU A 202 0.54 8.66 1.76
CA LEU A 202 0.19 8.63 3.17
C LEU A 202 -1.33 8.71 3.35
N LEU A 203 -1.86 7.80 4.19
CA LEU A 203 -3.28 7.71 4.49
C LEU A 203 -3.58 8.39 5.82
N ARG A 204 -4.63 9.20 5.86
CA ARG A 204 -5.13 9.76 7.12
C ARG A 204 -5.59 8.64 8.05
N ARG A 205 -5.23 8.75 9.32
CA ARG A 205 -5.65 7.82 10.38
C ARG A 205 -6.65 8.52 11.29
N ASP A 206 -7.85 7.97 11.38
CA ASP A 206 -8.75 8.25 12.48
C ASP A 206 -8.36 7.46 13.75
N ALA A 207 -9.17 7.53 14.80
CA ALA A 207 -8.86 6.84 16.06
C ALA A 207 -8.79 5.30 15.91
N ALA A 208 -9.58 4.70 15.00
CA ALA A 208 -9.56 3.26 14.76
C ALA A 208 -8.31 2.83 13.99
N TRP A 209 -7.98 3.54 12.92
CA TRP A 209 -6.75 3.33 12.16
C TRP A 209 -5.48 3.63 12.97
N GLN A 210 -5.53 4.62 13.88
CA GLN A 210 -4.42 4.87 14.79
C GLN A 210 -4.21 3.72 15.78
N ARG A 211 -5.27 3.17 16.35
CA ARG A 211 -5.17 1.95 17.19
C ARG A 211 -4.58 0.78 16.41
N ARG A 212 -5.00 0.58 15.15
CA ARG A 212 -4.44 -0.46 14.28
C ARG A 212 -2.95 -0.27 14.01
N ALA A 213 -2.50 0.97 13.86
CA ALA A 213 -1.08 1.28 13.61
C ALA A 213 -0.17 0.93 14.79
N VAL A 214 -0.67 1.07 16.02
CA VAL A 214 0.10 0.80 17.25
C VAL A 214 -0.24 -0.55 17.90
N GLU A 215 -1.08 -1.37 17.27
CA GLU A 215 -1.47 -2.69 17.75
C GLU A 215 -0.27 -3.57 18.03
N ASP A 216 -0.24 -4.22 19.20
CA ASP A 216 0.83 -5.12 19.64
C ASP A 216 0.29 -6.46 20.14
N GLU A 217 -0.24 -7.25 19.23
CA GLU A 217 -0.76 -8.58 19.52
C GLU A 217 0.36 -9.58 19.82
N PRO A 218 0.29 -10.34 20.95
CA PRO A 218 1.33 -11.30 21.32
C PRO A 218 1.63 -12.36 20.24
N GLU A 219 0.59 -12.90 19.60
CA GLU A 219 0.71 -13.90 18.55
C GLU A 219 1.46 -13.37 17.31
N GLY A 220 1.29 -12.07 17.01
CA GLY A 220 1.96 -11.37 15.90
C GLY A 220 3.42 -11.00 16.17
N ARG A 221 3.93 -11.25 17.38
CA ARG A 221 5.32 -10.87 17.74
C ARG A 221 6.38 -11.83 17.20
N HIS A 222 6.02 -13.06 16.86
CA HIS A 222 6.95 -14.09 16.32
C HIS A 222 8.25 -14.25 17.15
N GLY A 223 8.11 -14.28 18.49
CA GLY A 223 9.23 -14.41 19.42
C GLY A 223 9.97 -13.10 19.73
N ALA A 224 9.52 -11.96 19.19
CA ALA A 224 10.02 -10.66 19.59
C ALA A 224 9.35 -10.16 20.89
N GLY A 225 9.96 -9.16 21.52
CA GLY A 225 9.38 -8.42 22.64
C GLY A 225 8.16 -7.60 22.23
N ARG A 226 7.55 -6.94 23.21
CA ARG A 226 6.46 -5.97 22.99
C ARG A 226 6.90 -4.86 22.02
N LEU A 227 5.93 -4.22 21.39
CA LEU A 227 6.17 -3.01 20.62
C LEU A 227 6.63 -1.88 21.55
N LEU A 228 7.69 -1.19 21.18
CA LEU A 228 8.23 -0.03 21.85
C LEU A 228 7.98 1.21 21.00
N CYS A 229 7.75 2.33 21.65
CA CYS A 229 7.65 3.63 21.04
C CYS A 229 8.77 4.53 21.58
N MET A 230 9.67 4.95 20.69
CA MET A 230 10.60 6.05 20.93
C MET A 230 9.93 7.36 20.49
N VAL A 231 9.94 8.37 21.34
CA VAL A 231 9.54 9.74 21.01
C VAL A 231 10.76 10.64 21.16
N VAL A 232 11.02 11.45 20.15
CA VAL A 232 12.09 12.47 20.14
C VAL A 232 11.47 13.83 20.31
N SER A 233 12.01 14.59 21.29
CA SER A 233 11.55 15.93 21.61
C SER A 233 12.68 16.96 21.51
N GLY A 234 12.30 18.18 21.16
CA GLY A 234 13.22 19.32 21.14
C GLY A 234 13.41 19.97 22.50
N PRO A 235 14.26 21.02 22.60
CA PRO A 235 14.58 21.69 23.86
C PRO A 235 13.38 22.31 24.58
N GLY A 236 12.32 22.65 23.85
CA GLY A 236 11.06 23.17 24.41
C GLY A 236 10.08 22.07 24.85
N GLY A 237 10.45 20.80 24.75
CA GLY A 237 9.57 19.65 25.05
C GLY A 237 8.60 19.30 23.91
N GLU A 238 8.66 19.99 22.77
CA GLU A 238 7.83 19.69 21.59
C GLU A 238 8.25 18.36 20.95
N ALA A 239 7.28 17.48 20.70
CA ALA A 239 7.54 16.21 20.02
C ALA A 239 7.83 16.41 18.53
N ARG A 240 8.97 15.92 18.05
CA ARG A 240 9.48 16.16 16.69
C ARG A 240 9.61 14.90 15.84
N GLY A 241 9.73 13.71 16.47
CA GLY A 241 9.84 12.45 15.76
C GLY A 241 9.47 11.26 16.62
N TYR A 242 9.19 10.13 15.98
CA TYR A 242 8.99 8.87 16.69
C TYR A 242 9.45 7.67 15.87
N ALA A 243 9.71 6.55 16.58
CA ALA A 243 9.86 5.24 16.00
C ALA A 243 9.01 4.21 16.75
N LEU A 244 8.40 3.29 16.00
CA LEU A 244 7.82 2.07 16.53
C LEU A 244 8.73 0.90 16.16
N TYR A 245 9.18 0.12 17.15
CA TYR A 245 10.14 -0.95 16.93
C TYR A 245 10.01 -2.08 17.95
N ARG A 246 10.61 -3.23 17.63
CA ARG A 246 10.72 -4.40 18.53
C ARG A 246 12.12 -4.93 18.56
N LEU A 247 12.48 -5.58 19.68
CA LEU A 247 13.68 -6.36 19.79
C LEU A 247 13.33 -7.84 19.95
N ARG A 248 13.97 -8.69 19.17
CA ARG A 248 13.91 -10.13 19.32
C ARG A 248 15.24 -10.61 19.87
N PRO A 249 15.27 -11.22 21.08
CA PRO A 249 16.47 -11.77 21.63
C PRO A 249 17.12 -12.81 20.71
N ALA A 250 18.42 -12.65 20.49
CA ALA A 250 19.25 -13.61 19.78
C ALA A 250 20.67 -13.58 20.37
N TRP A 251 21.34 -14.71 20.32
CA TRP A 251 22.68 -14.87 20.86
C TRP A 251 23.59 -15.55 19.84
N GLU A 252 24.74 -15.00 19.63
CA GLU A 252 25.76 -15.58 18.78
C GLU A 252 27.05 -15.75 19.59
N ARG A 253 27.53 -16.99 19.71
CA ARG A 253 28.77 -17.31 20.48
C ARG A 253 28.78 -16.66 21.85
N SER A 254 27.71 -16.78 22.62
CA SER A 254 27.49 -16.20 23.95
C SER A 254 27.51 -14.67 24.02
N ARG A 255 27.34 -13.98 22.88
CA ARG A 255 27.20 -12.53 22.82
C ARG A 255 25.77 -12.20 22.39
N PRO A 256 25.11 -11.17 22.95
CA PRO A 256 23.81 -10.71 22.49
C PRO A 256 23.95 -10.16 21.07
N ARG A 257 23.01 -10.55 20.22
CA ARG A 257 22.86 -10.11 18.83
C ARG A 257 21.39 -9.96 18.50
N TYR A 258 20.70 -9.12 19.29
CA TYR A 258 19.25 -8.95 19.14
C TYR A 258 18.90 -8.40 17.76
N ALA A 259 17.87 -8.93 17.14
CA ALA A 259 17.31 -8.35 15.93
C ALA A 259 16.36 -7.21 16.32
N LEU A 260 16.71 -5.98 15.95
CA LEU A 260 15.84 -4.82 16.09
C LEU A 260 15.07 -4.64 14.80
N SER A 261 13.74 -4.72 14.88
CA SER A 261 12.83 -4.54 13.74
C SER A 261 12.07 -3.24 13.88
N VAL A 262 12.32 -2.30 12.98
CA VAL A 262 11.64 -1.02 12.90
C VAL A 262 10.35 -1.18 12.10
N ARG A 263 9.22 -0.87 12.74
CA ARG A 263 7.89 -0.91 12.13
C ARG A 263 7.57 0.39 11.42
N GLU A 264 7.86 1.54 12.06
CA GLU A 264 7.51 2.86 11.56
C GLU A 264 8.46 3.92 12.10
N VAL A 265 8.83 4.89 11.26
CA VAL A 265 9.57 6.10 11.65
C VAL A 265 8.95 7.29 10.94
N PHE A 266 8.60 8.33 11.71
CA PHE A 266 8.20 9.64 11.21
C PHE A 266 8.87 10.75 12.01
N ALA A 267 9.23 11.82 11.33
CA ALA A 267 9.79 13.01 11.94
C ALA A 267 9.34 14.27 11.19
N ARG A 268 9.18 15.37 11.92
CA ARG A 268 8.73 16.66 11.37
C ARG A 268 9.84 17.38 10.61
N ASP A 269 11.09 17.01 10.88
CA ASP A 269 12.28 17.66 10.34
C ASP A 269 13.47 16.70 10.23
N PRO A 270 14.51 17.06 9.43
CA PRO A 270 15.68 16.22 9.21
C PRO A 270 16.50 15.91 10.47
N ALA A 271 16.63 16.87 11.43
CA ALA A 271 17.40 16.66 12.64
C ALA A 271 16.75 15.58 13.53
N ALA A 272 15.44 15.68 13.76
CA ALA A 272 14.70 14.66 14.49
C ALA A 272 14.72 13.30 13.77
N TYR A 273 14.67 13.28 12.43
CA TYR A 273 14.79 12.05 11.64
C TYR A 273 16.16 11.37 11.84
N ALA A 274 17.24 12.13 11.73
CA ALA A 274 18.59 11.63 11.92
C ALA A 274 18.81 11.14 13.36
N PHE A 275 18.30 11.86 14.35
CA PHE A 275 18.37 11.49 15.76
C PHE A 275 17.64 10.17 16.05
N VAL A 276 16.42 10.00 15.51
CA VAL A 276 15.66 8.73 15.65
C VAL A 276 16.49 7.55 15.11
N TRP A 277 17.01 7.67 13.89
CA TRP A 277 17.78 6.58 13.29
C TRP A 277 19.11 6.35 14.01
N ARG A 278 19.80 7.42 14.43
CA ARG A 278 21.02 7.29 15.23
C ARG A 278 20.76 6.49 16.51
N SER A 279 19.70 6.84 17.24
CA SER A 279 19.30 6.16 18.46
C SER A 279 18.94 4.68 18.25
N LEU A 280 18.22 4.38 17.15
CA LEU A 280 17.90 2.98 16.80
C LEU A 280 19.15 2.18 16.45
N LEU A 281 20.08 2.76 15.70
CA LEU A 281 21.34 2.12 15.31
C LEU A 281 22.30 1.95 16.48
N ASP A 282 22.29 2.85 17.46
CA ASP A 282 23.12 2.80 18.66
C ASP A 282 22.50 1.97 19.80
N THR A 283 21.32 1.35 19.58
CA THR A 283 20.68 0.52 20.60
C THR A 283 21.61 -0.60 21.03
N ASP A 284 21.90 -0.64 22.35
CA ASP A 284 22.69 -1.69 22.96
C ASP A 284 22.09 -3.08 22.69
N LEU A 285 22.94 -4.09 22.62
CA LEU A 285 22.60 -5.48 22.33
C LEU A 285 22.08 -5.74 20.91
N ALA A 286 21.72 -4.72 20.15
CA ALA A 286 21.23 -4.91 18.79
C ALA A 286 22.34 -5.42 17.86
N GLY A 287 22.12 -6.57 17.23
CA GLY A 287 22.98 -7.13 16.16
C GLY A 287 22.66 -6.49 14.81
N THR A 288 21.45 -6.56 14.36
CA THR A 288 21.00 -5.99 13.09
C THR A 288 19.79 -5.10 13.34
N VAL A 289 19.75 -3.94 12.69
CA VAL A 289 18.60 -3.04 12.67
C VAL A 289 17.94 -3.12 11.30
N SER A 290 16.72 -3.60 11.23
CA SER A 290 15.99 -3.82 9.98
C SER A 290 14.69 -3.03 9.93
N ALA A 291 14.30 -2.59 8.74
CA ALA A 291 12.99 -2.02 8.45
C ALA A 291 12.45 -2.62 7.15
N ALA A 292 11.31 -3.30 7.24
CA ALA A 292 10.72 -4.04 6.13
C ALA A 292 10.09 -3.13 5.06
N ALA A 293 9.77 -1.89 5.38
CA ALA A 293 9.20 -0.95 4.43
C ALA A 293 9.62 0.49 4.76
N ARG A 294 10.41 1.07 3.87
CA ARG A 294 10.78 2.48 3.89
C ARG A 294 10.53 3.08 2.50
N PRO A 295 10.38 4.39 2.35
CA PRO A 295 10.33 5.01 1.02
C PRO A 295 11.57 4.65 0.20
N VAL A 296 11.45 4.56 -1.12
CA VAL A 296 12.60 4.26 -2.00
C VAL A 296 13.65 5.39 -1.99
N ASP A 297 13.25 6.59 -1.62
CA ASP A 297 14.07 7.78 -1.41
C ASP A 297 14.30 8.07 0.09
N ASP A 298 14.32 7.02 0.93
CA ASP A 298 14.47 7.19 2.37
C ASP A 298 15.79 7.90 2.72
N PRO A 299 15.75 9.00 3.51
CA PRO A 299 16.96 9.73 3.90
C PRO A 299 17.98 8.88 4.64
N LEU A 300 17.59 7.77 5.27
CA LEU A 300 18.53 6.85 5.93
C LEU A 300 19.65 6.41 4.99
N LEU A 301 19.30 6.08 3.72
CA LEU A 301 20.31 5.64 2.75
C LEU A 301 21.34 6.72 2.40
N ALA A 302 20.95 7.99 2.52
CA ALA A 302 21.87 9.12 2.33
C ALA A 302 22.63 9.50 3.62
N LEU A 303 22.11 9.13 4.79
CA LEU A 303 22.78 9.33 6.08
C LEU A 303 23.93 8.33 6.30
N LEU A 304 23.75 7.07 5.88
CA LEU A 304 24.74 6.02 6.07
C LEU A 304 26.01 6.29 5.26
N ASP A 305 27.16 6.06 5.88
CA ASP A 305 28.47 6.12 5.21
C ASP A 305 28.62 5.00 4.16
N ASP A 306 28.12 3.81 4.47
CA ASP A 306 28.01 2.69 3.53
C ASP A 306 26.55 2.24 3.35
N PRO A 307 25.77 2.90 2.47
CA PRO A 307 24.40 2.50 2.22
C PRO A 307 24.26 1.12 1.56
N ARG A 308 25.32 0.60 0.92
CA ARG A 308 25.32 -0.73 0.30
C ARG A 308 25.22 -1.84 1.34
N SER A 309 25.89 -1.67 2.47
CA SER A 309 25.86 -2.65 3.58
C SER A 309 24.51 -2.70 4.30
N ALA A 310 23.61 -1.71 4.10
CA ALA A 310 22.22 -1.80 4.52
C ALA A 310 21.38 -2.76 3.64
N ALA A 311 21.98 -3.37 2.60
CA ALA A 311 21.37 -4.34 1.69
C ALA A 311 19.97 -3.90 1.18
N PRO A 312 19.81 -2.68 0.61
CA PRO A 312 18.51 -2.16 0.23
C PRO A 312 17.87 -3.02 -0.86
N THR A 313 16.65 -3.51 -0.61
CA THR A 313 15.89 -4.34 -1.54
C THR A 313 14.58 -3.65 -1.87
N VAL A 314 14.36 -3.29 -3.14
CA VAL A 314 13.13 -2.63 -3.61
C VAL A 314 12.05 -3.66 -3.91
N ARG A 315 10.82 -3.37 -3.45
CA ARG A 315 9.62 -4.17 -3.74
C ARG A 315 8.43 -3.28 -4.08
N ASP A 316 7.42 -3.86 -4.72
CA ASP A 316 6.11 -3.24 -4.87
C ASP A 316 5.45 -3.03 -3.50
N GLN A 317 4.64 -1.99 -3.38
CA GLN A 317 3.94 -1.71 -2.13
C GLN A 317 2.45 -1.43 -2.38
N LEU A 318 2.08 -0.20 -2.76
CA LEU A 318 0.70 0.17 -3.00
C LEU A 318 0.36 0.07 -4.49
N TYR A 319 -0.78 -0.52 -4.77
CA TYR A 319 -1.38 -0.55 -6.09
C TYR A 319 -2.52 0.45 -6.15
N ALA A 320 -2.64 1.17 -7.26
CA ALA A 320 -3.73 2.11 -7.49
C ALA A 320 -4.36 1.91 -8.87
N ARG A 321 -5.63 2.28 -8.96
CA ARG A 321 -6.34 2.45 -10.23
C ARG A 321 -7.32 3.61 -10.16
N ALA A 322 -7.55 4.30 -11.27
CA ALA A 322 -8.65 5.24 -11.39
C ALA A 322 -9.99 4.47 -11.43
N VAL A 323 -10.93 4.89 -10.60
CA VAL A 323 -12.36 4.53 -10.72
C VAL A 323 -12.97 5.39 -11.81
N ASP A 324 -12.87 6.71 -11.66
CA ASP A 324 -13.24 7.71 -12.67
C ASP A 324 -11.99 8.46 -13.12
N LEU A 325 -11.62 8.30 -14.38
CA LEU A 325 -10.34 8.82 -14.90
C LEU A 325 -10.27 10.35 -14.87
N ASP A 326 -11.33 11.04 -15.24
CA ASP A 326 -11.45 12.49 -15.21
C ASP A 326 -11.22 13.03 -13.80
N ARG A 327 -11.89 12.47 -12.83
CA ARG A 327 -11.80 12.87 -11.43
C ARG A 327 -10.45 12.52 -10.81
N ALA A 328 -9.93 11.32 -11.10
CA ALA A 328 -8.64 10.87 -10.56
C ALA A 328 -7.48 11.75 -11.06
N LEU A 329 -7.45 12.07 -12.36
CA LEU A 329 -6.40 12.90 -12.95
C LEU A 329 -6.57 14.39 -12.66
N SER A 330 -7.80 14.87 -12.45
CA SER A 330 -8.04 16.25 -12.03
C SER A 330 -7.84 16.50 -10.53
N ALA A 331 -7.81 15.44 -9.71
CA ALA A 331 -7.63 15.55 -8.26
C ALA A 331 -6.17 15.72 -7.82
N ARG A 332 -5.22 15.62 -8.77
CA ARG A 332 -3.80 15.78 -8.46
C ARG A 332 -3.20 17.00 -9.16
N THR A 333 -2.06 17.49 -8.66
CA THR A 333 -1.21 18.45 -9.37
C THR A 333 -0.11 17.75 -10.17
N TYR A 334 0.55 18.49 -11.04
CA TYR A 334 1.61 18.03 -11.93
C TYR A 334 2.86 18.90 -11.75
N SER A 335 4.05 18.30 -11.78
CA SER A 335 5.31 19.02 -11.51
C SER A 335 5.77 19.91 -12.65
N ALA A 336 5.20 19.76 -13.85
CA ALA A 336 5.46 20.60 -15.01
C ALA A 336 4.14 20.83 -15.78
N PRO A 337 4.07 21.86 -16.62
CA PRO A 337 2.91 22.05 -17.49
C PRO A 337 2.70 20.83 -18.39
N VAL A 338 1.45 20.44 -18.60
CA VAL A 338 1.08 19.33 -19.46
C VAL A 338 -0.19 19.66 -20.24
N ASP A 339 -0.17 19.35 -21.54
CA ASP A 339 -1.36 19.31 -22.39
C ASP A 339 -1.20 18.11 -23.32
N VAL A 340 -1.90 17.03 -23.01
CA VAL A 340 -1.74 15.74 -23.66
C VAL A 340 -3.09 15.04 -23.83
N VAL A 341 -3.29 14.39 -24.98
CA VAL A 341 -4.43 13.53 -25.23
C VAL A 341 -4.04 12.07 -25.00
N LEU A 342 -4.64 11.47 -23.98
CA LEU A 342 -4.43 10.09 -23.57
C LEU A 342 -5.55 9.22 -24.18
N GLU A 343 -5.20 8.22 -25.00
CA GLU A 343 -6.12 7.14 -25.37
C GLU A 343 -5.99 6.01 -24.37
N VAL A 344 -7.00 5.86 -23.51
CA VAL A 344 -6.99 4.91 -22.38
C VAL A 344 -7.81 3.68 -22.71
N ARG A 345 -7.25 2.49 -22.39
CA ARG A 345 -7.92 1.19 -22.50
C ARG A 345 -8.22 0.67 -21.09
N ASP A 346 -9.48 0.41 -20.81
CA ASP A 346 -9.93 -0.12 -19.51
C ASP A 346 -11.04 -1.16 -19.71
N ALA A 347 -10.68 -2.43 -19.67
CA ALA A 347 -11.63 -3.53 -19.86
C ALA A 347 -12.52 -3.78 -18.62
N MET A 348 -12.10 -3.30 -17.44
CA MET A 348 -12.85 -3.46 -16.20
C MET A 348 -13.86 -2.33 -15.99
N CYS A 349 -13.50 -1.10 -16.37
CA CYS A 349 -14.31 0.10 -16.25
C CYS A 349 -14.49 0.74 -17.65
N PRO A 350 -15.43 0.25 -18.47
CA PRO A 350 -15.61 0.73 -19.87
C PRO A 350 -15.84 2.23 -19.96
N TRP A 351 -16.38 2.86 -18.93
CA TRP A 351 -16.59 4.32 -18.87
C TRP A 351 -15.29 5.13 -18.87
N ASN A 352 -14.14 4.53 -18.55
CA ASN A 352 -12.82 5.15 -18.66
C ASN A 352 -12.21 5.00 -20.06
N THR A 353 -12.68 4.04 -20.86
CA THR A 353 -12.12 3.78 -22.19
C THR A 353 -12.40 4.94 -23.13
N GLY A 354 -11.40 5.39 -23.87
CA GLY A 354 -11.49 6.45 -24.87
C GLY A 354 -10.41 7.50 -24.74
N ARG A 355 -10.63 8.66 -25.36
CA ARG A 355 -9.67 9.76 -25.41
C ARG A 355 -9.99 10.83 -24.39
N TRP A 356 -8.95 11.25 -23.67
CA TRP A 356 -9.04 12.20 -22.58
C TRP A 356 -7.94 13.25 -22.77
N ARG A 357 -8.30 14.53 -22.82
CA ARG A 357 -7.34 15.63 -22.76
C ARG A 357 -7.07 15.96 -21.31
N LEU A 358 -5.81 15.85 -20.92
CA LEU A 358 -5.30 16.28 -19.63
C LEU A 358 -4.53 17.58 -19.85
N ALA A 359 -4.94 18.64 -19.16
CA ALA A 359 -4.27 19.95 -19.20
C ALA A 359 -4.07 20.47 -17.77
N ALA A 360 -2.86 20.90 -17.45
CA ALA A 360 -2.51 21.53 -16.18
C ALA A 360 -1.29 22.41 -16.32
N ASP A 361 -1.25 23.50 -15.54
CA ASP A 361 0.00 24.23 -15.25
C ASP A 361 0.79 23.52 -14.15
N ALA A 362 2.09 23.83 -14.05
CA ALA A 362 2.94 23.30 -12.99
C ALA A 362 2.35 23.64 -11.61
N TYR A 363 2.09 22.60 -10.80
CA TYR A 363 1.48 22.68 -9.46
C TYR A 363 0.10 23.38 -9.42
N GLY A 364 -0.48 23.67 -10.58
CA GLY A 364 -1.80 24.26 -10.72
C GLY A 364 -2.92 23.21 -10.74
N LYS A 365 -4.15 23.72 -10.87
CA LYS A 365 -5.33 22.87 -11.03
C LYS A 365 -5.28 22.15 -12.38
N ALA A 366 -5.61 20.86 -12.38
CA ALA A 366 -5.68 20.07 -13.58
C ALA A 366 -7.13 19.92 -14.07
N ALA A 367 -7.28 19.79 -15.39
CA ALA A 367 -8.51 19.45 -16.03
C ALA A 367 -8.31 18.19 -16.90
N CYS A 368 -9.13 17.17 -16.70
CA CYS A 368 -9.15 15.98 -17.53
C CYS A 368 -10.55 15.78 -18.09
N VAL A 369 -10.71 15.91 -19.41
CA VAL A 369 -12.01 15.89 -20.06
C VAL A 369 -12.01 14.99 -21.30
N ARG A 370 -13.14 14.40 -21.63
CA ARG A 370 -13.28 13.63 -22.88
C ARG A 370 -13.06 14.52 -24.10
N THR A 371 -12.42 13.95 -25.13
CA THR A 371 -12.10 14.66 -26.35
C THR A 371 -12.20 13.76 -27.60
N ARG A 372 -12.34 14.39 -28.78
CA ARG A 372 -12.23 13.73 -30.07
C ARG A 372 -10.90 14.00 -30.76
N ALA A 373 -10.03 14.80 -30.15
CA ALA A 373 -8.71 15.09 -30.70
C ALA A 373 -7.87 13.80 -30.91
N ALA A 374 -6.90 13.89 -31.79
CA ALA A 374 -5.95 12.78 -32.02
C ALA A 374 -5.22 12.47 -30.71
N ALA A 375 -4.99 11.20 -30.43
CA ALA A 375 -4.26 10.77 -29.25
C ALA A 375 -2.76 11.09 -29.39
N ASP A 376 -2.17 11.53 -28.30
CA ASP A 376 -0.72 11.73 -28.19
C ASP A 376 -0.02 10.49 -27.62
N LEU A 377 -0.69 9.83 -26.65
CA LEU A 377 -0.22 8.61 -25.98
C LEU A 377 -1.34 7.56 -25.94
N VAL A 378 -0.96 6.28 -26.08
CA VAL A 378 -1.86 5.14 -25.84
C VAL A 378 -1.36 4.33 -24.66
N LEU A 379 -2.22 4.06 -23.70
CA LEU A 379 -1.89 3.37 -22.46
C LEU A 379 -3.13 2.71 -21.82
N SER A 380 -2.90 1.85 -20.84
CA SER A 380 -4.00 1.17 -20.11
C SER A 380 -4.32 1.84 -18.78
N ALA A 381 -5.46 1.47 -18.18
CA ALA A 381 -5.80 1.87 -16.80
C ALA A 381 -4.72 1.47 -15.79
N ARG A 382 -4.04 0.32 -16.02
CA ARG A 382 -2.90 -0.12 -15.20
C ARG A 382 -1.73 0.86 -15.26
N ASP A 383 -1.45 1.43 -16.43
CA ASP A 383 -0.35 2.36 -16.62
C ASP A 383 -0.65 3.72 -15.98
N ILE A 384 -1.90 4.16 -16.06
CA ILE A 384 -2.39 5.32 -15.29
C ILE A 384 -2.20 5.07 -13.79
N GLY A 385 -2.64 3.93 -13.27
CA GLY A 385 -2.47 3.58 -11.86
C GLY A 385 -1.02 3.63 -11.39
N ALA A 386 -0.08 3.18 -12.24
CA ALA A 386 1.34 3.16 -11.91
C ALA A 386 1.97 4.56 -11.79
N VAL A 387 1.42 5.58 -12.48
CA VAL A 387 1.96 6.95 -12.44
C VAL A 387 1.13 7.90 -11.59
N LEU A 388 0.00 7.44 -11.06
CA LEU A 388 -0.99 8.30 -10.40
C LEU A 388 -0.43 9.03 -9.17
N LEU A 389 0.41 8.38 -8.38
CA LEU A 389 1.03 8.96 -7.18
C LEU A 389 2.38 9.66 -7.47
N GLY A 390 2.88 9.62 -8.70
CA GLY A 390 4.11 10.31 -9.09
C GLY A 390 5.39 9.48 -8.95
N GLY A 391 5.33 8.22 -8.48
CA GLY A 391 6.50 7.34 -8.37
C GLY A 391 6.89 6.63 -9.67
N GLY A 392 5.92 6.39 -10.57
CA GLY A 392 6.13 5.72 -11.84
C GLY A 392 6.63 6.65 -12.96
N SER A 393 7.19 6.07 -14.02
CA SER A 393 7.68 6.80 -15.19
C SER A 393 6.99 6.29 -16.46
N LEU A 394 6.32 7.19 -17.20
CA LEU A 394 5.72 6.84 -18.49
C LEU A 394 6.80 6.44 -19.52
N VAL A 395 7.99 7.05 -19.47
CA VAL A 395 9.13 6.67 -20.31
C VAL A 395 9.56 5.22 -20.02
N GLN A 396 9.69 4.84 -18.75
CA GLN A 396 10.00 3.46 -18.37
C GLN A 396 8.94 2.48 -18.86
N LEU A 397 7.65 2.84 -18.73
CA LEU A 397 6.55 2.01 -19.24
C LEU A 397 6.55 1.89 -20.76
N ALA A 398 6.94 2.95 -21.48
CA ALA A 398 7.08 2.90 -22.94
C ALA A 398 8.23 1.99 -23.37
N HIS A 399 9.39 2.05 -22.71
CA HIS A 399 10.50 1.13 -22.96
C HIS A 399 10.14 -0.33 -22.67
N ALA A 400 9.17 -0.56 -21.76
CA ALA A 400 8.59 -1.88 -21.50
C ALA A 400 7.45 -2.26 -22.48
N GLY A 401 7.19 -1.48 -23.54
CA GLY A 401 6.16 -1.73 -24.55
C GLY A 401 4.72 -1.51 -24.06
N ARG A 402 4.52 -0.81 -22.93
CA ARG A 402 3.20 -0.63 -22.30
C ARG A 402 2.53 0.69 -22.65
N VAL A 403 3.30 1.70 -23.02
CA VAL A 403 2.83 3.01 -23.47
C VAL A 403 3.34 3.25 -24.87
N THR A 404 2.48 3.72 -25.77
CA THR A 404 2.85 4.07 -27.15
C THR A 404 2.77 5.57 -27.34
N GLU A 405 3.85 6.19 -27.78
CA GLU A 405 3.88 7.59 -28.17
C GLU A 405 3.40 7.73 -29.63
N LEU A 406 2.45 8.61 -29.87
CA LEU A 406 1.92 8.92 -31.20
C LEU A 406 2.36 10.33 -31.66
N ARG A 407 2.47 11.29 -30.74
CA ARG A 407 2.99 12.64 -31.01
C ARG A 407 4.39 12.78 -30.42
N PRO A 408 5.43 13.01 -31.25
CA PRO A 408 6.80 13.15 -30.77
C PRO A 408 6.93 14.20 -29.65
N GLY A 409 7.62 13.86 -28.57
CA GLY A 409 7.83 14.69 -27.38
C GLY A 409 6.74 14.66 -26.32
N ALA A 410 5.56 14.11 -26.61
CA ALA A 410 4.45 14.00 -25.67
C ALA A 410 4.77 13.08 -24.48
N LEU A 411 5.47 11.96 -24.76
CA LEU A 411 5.86 10.99 -23.74
C LEU A 411 6.79 11.61 -22.68
N SER A 412 7.84 12.30 -23.12
CA SER A 412 8.80 12.93 -22.21
C SER A 412 8.14 14.03 -21.38
N ALA A 413 7.35 14.90 -22.02
CA ALA A 413 6.63 15.98 -21.35
C ALA A 413 5.65 15.42 -20.29
N ALA A 414 4.82 14.45 -20.67
CA ALA A 414 3.88 13.84 -19.74
C ALA A 414 4.61 13.09 -18.62
N SER A 415 5.68 12.35 -18.92
CA SER A 415 6.45 11.63 -17.91
C SER A 415 7.05 12.57 -16.86
N THR A 416 7.57 13.72 -17.29
CA THR A 416 8.07 14.77 -16.39
C THR A 416 6.94 15.31 -15.53
N ALA A 417 5.80 15.68 -16.13
CA ALA A 417 4.68 16.28 -15.41
C ALA A 417 4.07 15.32 -14.36
N PHE A 418 4.01 14.02 -14.64
CA PHE A 418 3.48 13.03 -13.69
C PHE A 418 4.40 12.73 -12.52
N ARG A 419 5.72 12.97 -12.63
CA ARG A 419 6.67 12.73 -11.54
C ARG A 419 6.38 13.62 -10.35
N HIS A 420 6.73 13.13 -9.16
CA HIS A 420 6.62 13.88 -7.90
C HIS A 420 7.82 13.54 -7.00
N ASP A 421 8.30 14.53 -6.28
CA ASP A 421 9.31 14.41 -5.24
C ASP A 421 8.76 15.07 -3.96
N PRO A 422 8.77 14.31 -2.83
CA PRO A 422 9.35 12.97 -2.64
C PRO A 422 8.51 11.83 -3.24
N ALA A 423 9.16 10.65 -3.40
CA ALA A 423 8.54 9.44 -3.93
C ALA A 423 7.34 8.98 -3.06
N PRO A 424 6.26 8.44 -3.65
CA PRO A 424 5.10 7.99 -2.88
C PRO A 424 5.43 6.81 -1.97
N PHE A 425 4.77 6.77 -0.79
CA PHE A 425 4.94 5.73 0.20
C PHE A 425 3.67 5.53 1.03
N CYS A 426 3.28 4.30 1.31
CA CYS A 426 2.13 3.96 2.15
C CYS A 426 2.51 2.95 3.23
N PRO A 427 2.78 3.37 4.48
CA PRO A 427 3.14 2.46 5.56
C PRO A 427 1.93 1.71 6.15
N MET A 428 0.71 2.17 5.87
CA MET A 428 -0.51 1.63 6.46
C MET A 428 -1.02 0.44 5.64
N SER A 429 -1.19 -0.71 6.28
CA SER A 429 -1.88 -1.89 5.72
C SER A 429 -3.36 -1.85 6.09
N PHE A 430 -4.23 -2.14 5.12
CA PHE A 430 -5.68 -2.20 5.26
C PHE A 430 -6.28 -3.40 4.52
#